data_a57a9cec5d8b27a3acc7840e317fcca7
#
_entry.id   a57a9cec5d8b27a3acc7840e317fcca7
#
_cell.length_a   1.000
_cell.length_b   1.000
_cell.length_c   1.000
_cell.angle_alpha   90.00
_cell.angle_beta   90.00
_cell.angle_gamma   90.00
#
_symmetry.space_group_name_H-M   'P 1'
#
loop_
_entity.id
_entity.type
_entity.pdbx_description
1 polymer ?
#
loop_
_entity_poly.entity_id
_entity_poly.type
_entity_poly.pdbx_seq_one_letter_code
_entity_poly.pdbx_strand_id
1 'polypeptide(L)'
;MKPNKNRSVSVYSFVLKTYLQYLYLTKWIKRISSKENYERKRILFLKKKGIETKNLFFQLGGVYIKIGQFVSNLFHILPEEFLWELQDLQDKIPPRDFFEINTRWQLDFGKPMSELFETLDKVSYASASTAQVHIGTYQNKKVAIKTLYPGIEETAKSDLKTISKVVWIIDRFVIQISGKEVIEQLQSMIHSELDLRTELKNLKILKQMFALEKDFYIPNPIEELCGRHTLVTEFVEGKKITELEGEPLYSKRNPNLEKLIKAYILMVFDYRFFHADPHPGNLIFMETGELCLIDFGAVQSISEEETQILERILVGAMRKDYHLVSESMYDLGAVTESLSKEELTKIVKYSLEKLNRILADTNHFRNLSLDTLRPGDDLRFLKEIQVSLKQLLASLKLPPNFLSLHRVLALLLGNFSYLDPTRSMIEYAEKPFSQIVLKGSSFKKLWRDEGEEFLTSLFSLPKELNDFLYKWNRGEFQPKQDHKWAELKLREILTFGILGTLFFYFGMHYAEKLWKEPSIIFYILSGLSFWSLAKSSLSFWKLK
;
A
#
# COMPACT_ATOMS: atom_id res chain seq x y z
N MET A 1 -25.27 6.10 12.52
CA MET A 1 -24.49 7.15 13.27
C MET A 1 -24.52 8.44 12.47
N LYS A 2 -24.95 9.58 13.08
CA LYS A 2 -24.78 10.90 12.41
C LYS A 2 -23.26 11.17 12.27
N PRO A 3 -22.79 11.71 11.13
CA PRO A 3 -21.39 12.03 10.95
C PRO A 3 -20.92 12.93 12.11
N ASN A 4 -20.05 12.41 12.94
CA ASN A 4 -19.59 13.12 14.13
C ASN A 4 -18.67 14.26 13.67
N LYS A 5 -19.11 15.51 13.76
CA LYS A 5 -18.34 16.72 13.41
C LYS A 5 -16.94 16.75 14.07
N ASN A 6 -16.79 16.05 15.20
CA ASN A 6 -15.52 15.97 15.91
C ASN A 6 -14.45 15.16 15.15
N ARG A 7 -14.81 14.22 14.25
CA ARG A 7 -13.85 13.41 13.47
C ARG A 7 -12.97 14.29 12.57
N SER A 8 -13.61 15.11 11.72
CA SER A 8 -12.89 16.03 10.83
C SER A 8 -12.05 17.05 11.59
N VAL A 9 -12.56 17.56 12.71
CA VAL A 9 -11.83 18.51 13.57
C VAL A 9 -10.58 17.87 14.16
N SER A 10 -10.69 16.62 14.64
CA SER A 10 -9.53 15.87 15.16
C SER A 10 -8.45 15.71 14.11
N VAL A 11 -8.82 15.35 12.86
CA VAL A 11 -7.87 15.19 11.76
C VAL A 11 -7.22 16.52 11.39
N TYR A 12 -7.99 17.60 11.20
CA TYR A 12 -7.42 18.90 10.86
C TYR A 12 -6.50 19.44 11.96
N SER A 13 -6.90 19.29 13.23
CA SER A 13 -6.07 19.69 14.38
C SER A 13 -4.76 18.91 14.42
N PHE A 14 -4.82 17.60 14.19
CA PHE A 14 -3.64 16.74 14.15
C PHE A 14 -2.69 17.12 13.00
N VAL A 15 -3.23 17.32 11.80
CA VAL A 15 -2.45 17.72 10.60
C VAL A 15 -1.80 19.08 10.83
N LEU A 16 -2.54 20.07 11.32
CA LEU A 16 -2.01 21.40 11.61
C LEU A 16 -0.90 21.35 12.66
N LYS A 17 -1.12 20.65 13.78
CA LYS A 17 -0.11 20.46 14.83
C LYS A 17 1.15 19.79 14.28
N THR A 18 0.99 18.74 13.49
CA THR A 18 2.11 18.02 12.87
C THR A 18 2.89 18.90 11.91
N TYR A 19 2.19 19.69 11.09
CA TYR A 19 2.81 20.64 10.17
C TYR A 19 3.62 21.72 10.90
N LEU A 20 3.08 22.32 11.95
CA LEU A 20 3.80 23.33 12.74
C LEU A 20 5.06 22.74 13.40
N GLN A 21 4.97 21.52 13.92
CA GLN A 21 6.12 20.83 14.49
C GLN A 21 7.16 20.47 13.44
N TYR A 22 6.73 20.08 12.23
CA TYR A 22 7.63 19.85 11.09
C TYR A 22 8.36 21.13 10.66
N LEU A 23 7.64 22.26 10.59
CA LEU A 23 8.28 23.56 10.31
C LEU A 23 9.30 23.96 11.38
N TYR A 24 8.97 23.75 12.65
CA TYR A 24 9.92 23.98 13.74
C TYR A 24 11.18 23.13 13.60
N LEU A 25 11.01 21.83 13.31
CA LEU A 25 12.13 20.92 13.10
C LEU A 25 13.00 21.33 11.91
N THR A 26 12.38 21.63 10.77
CA THR A 26 13.10 21.88 9.51
C THR A 26 13.67 23.29 9.41
N LYS A 27 13.06 24.29 10.04
CA LYS A 27 13.54 25.69 9.99
C LYS A 27 14.44 26.05 11.16
N TRP A 28 14.08 25.65 12.39
CA TRP A 28 14.82 26.07 13.59
C TRP A 28 15.84 25.04 14.02
N ILE A 29 15.44 23.80 14.23
CA ILE A 29 16.36 22.76 14.72
C ILE A 29 17.47 22.51 13.70
N LYS A 30 17.16 22.50 12.41
CA LYS A 30 18.16 22.33 11.34
C LYS A 30 19.25 23.43 11.34
N ARG A 31 18.92 24.66 11.77
CA ARG A 31 19.88 25.78 11.81
C ARG A 31 20.82 25.72 13.01
N ILE A 32 20.36 25.17 14.13
CA ILE A 32 21.12 25.20 15.41
C ILE A 32 21.74 23.86 15.78
N SER A 33 21.46 22.80 15.04
CA SER A 33 21.99 21.46 15.32
C SER A 33 23.01 21.02 14.30
N SER A 34 23.97 20.19 14.70
CA SER A 34 24.84 19.48 13.75
C SER A 34 24.00 18.60 12.82
N LYS A 35 24.54 18.28 11.62
CA LYS A 35 23.85 17.46 10.62
C LYS A 35 23.39 16.12 11.21
N GLU A 36 24.26 15.44 11.95
CA GLU A 36 24.00 14.16 12.59
C GLU A 36 22.89 14.26 13.66
N ASN A 37 22.94 15.27 14.52
CA ASN A 37 21.94 15.49 15.55
C ASN A 37 20.57 15.89 14.95
N TYR A 38 20.57 16.65 13.86
CA TYR A 38 19.35 16.98 13.12
C TYR A 38 18.71 15.72 12.53
N GLU A 39 19.46 14.85 11.85
CA GLU A 39 18.94 13.61 11.26
C GLU A 39 18.39 12.67 12.35
N ARG A 40 19.10 12.51 13.47
CA ARG A 40 18.57 11.74 14.60
C ARG A 40 17.22 12.28 15.11
N LYS A 41 17.10 13.59 15.28
CA LYS A 41 15.86 14.24 15.71
C LYS A 41 14.75 14.09 14.67
N ARG A 42 15.08 14.16 13.39
CA ARG A 42 14.14 13.97 12.27
C ARG A 42 13.57 12.55 12.26
N ILE A 43 14.41 11.54 12.37
CA ILE A 43 14.00 10.12 12.45
C ILE A 43 13.05 9.91 13.64
N LEU A 44 13.42 10.38 14.82
CA LEU A 44 12.59 10.26 16.02
C LEU A 44 11.25 10.99 15.86
N PHE A 45 11.23 12.16 15.21
CA PHE A 45 10.01 12.89 14.90
C PHE A 45 9.10 12.11 13.97
N LEU A 46 9.63 11.55 12.87
CA LEU A 46 8.87 10.78 11.88
C LEU A 46 8.27 9.51 12.52
N LYS A 47 9.07 8.76 13.26
CA LYS A 47 8.60 7.59 14.01
C LYS A 47 7.48 7.95 14.98
N LYS A 48 7.68 8.99 15.80
CA LYS A 48 6.65 9.48 16.72
C LYS A 48 5.36 9.86 15.98
N LYS A 49 5.47 10.52 14.82
CA LYS A 49 4.30 10.90 14.02
C LYS A 49 3.59 9.71 13.38
N GLY A 50 4.32 8.69 12.97
CA GLY A 50 3.74 7.41 12.56
C GLY A 50 2.88 6.79 13.66
N ILE A 51 3.42 6.67 14.88
CA ILE A 51 2.70 6.16 16.05
C ILE A 51 1.45 7.01 16.37
N GLU A 52 1.59 8.34 16.40
CA GLU A 52 0.47 9.26 16.66
C GLU A 52 -0.62 9.14 15.58
N THR A 53 -0.24 8.98 14.30
CA THR A 53 -1.18 8.77 13.18
C THR A 53 -1.88 7.43 13.30
N LYS A 54 -1.15 6.35 13.60
CA LYS A 54 -1.71 5.02 13.86
C LYS A 54 -2.77 5.07 14.96
N ASN A 55 -2.43 5.68 16.09
CA ASN A 55 -3.35 5.81 17.23
C ASN A 55 -4.61 6.63 16.87
N LEU A 56 -4.44 7.73 16.13
CA LEU A 56 -5.57 8.52 15.64
C LEU A 56 -6.47 7.70 14.72
N PHE A 57 -5.90 6.94 13.80
CA PHE A 57 -6.66 6.10 12.86
C PHE A 57 -7.40 4.97 13.57
N PHE A 58 -6.79 4.33 14.57
CA PHE A 58 -7.47 3.36 15.43
C PHE A 58 -8.63 4.01 16.21
N GLN A 59 -8.41 5.18 16.80
CA GLN A 59 -9.43 5.91 17.54
C GLN A 59 -10.62 6.32 16.65
N LEU A 60 -10.36 6.73 15.42
CA LEU A 60 -11.38 7.09 14.46
C LEU A 60 -12.07 5.85 13.87
N GLY A 61 -11.35 4.74 13.67
CA GLY A 61 -11.88 3.50 13.13
C GLY A 61 -12.45 3.62 11.71
N GLY A 62 -13.14 2.56 11.25
CA GLY A 62 -13.80 2.56 9.95
C GLY A 62 -12.83 2.82 8.80
N VAL A 63 -13.18 3.76 7.94
CA VAL A 63 -12.41 4.09 6.73
C VAL A 63 -11.00 4.60 7.01
N TYR A 64 -10.74 5.21 8.18
CA TYR A 64 -9.39 5.65 8.53
C TYR A 64 -8.39 4.50 8.67
N ILE A 65 -8.83 3.32 9.08
CA ILE A 65 -7.98 2.13 9.08
C ILE A 65 -7.53 1.79 7.65
N LYS A 66 -8.48 1.78 6.69
CA LYS A 66 -8.17 1.54 5.28
C LYS A 66 -7.30 2.63 4.65
N ILE A 67 -7.54 3.89 5.04
CA ILE A 67 -6.67 5.00 4.65
C ILE A 67 -5.24 4.77 5.17
N GLY A 68 -5.09 4.33 6.42
CA GLY A 68 -3.79 4.02 7.00
C GLY A 68 -3.08 2.86 6.29
N GLN A 69 -3.81 1.79 5.95
CA GLN A 69 -3.31 0.68 5.13
C GLN A 69 -2.90 1.14 3.72
N PHE A 70 -3.68 2.01 3.09
CA PHE A 70 -3.33 2.61 1.80
C PHE A 70 -2.07 3.47 1.92
N VAL A 71 -2.01 4.35 2.93
CA VAL A 71 -0.85 5.23 3.19
C VAL A 71 0.40 4.42 3.48
N SER A 72 0.31 3.31 4.24
CA SER A 72 1.47 2.43 4.53
C SER A 72 2.12 1.84 3.28
N ASN A 73 1.40 1.81 2.15
CA ASN A 73 1.91 1.35 0.86
C ASN A 73 2.52 2.47 -0.02
N LEU A 74 2.52 3.72 0.45
CA LEU A 74 3.06 4.85 -0.31
C LEU A 74 4.58 5.06 -0.05
N PHE A 75 5.37 3.99 -0.14
CA PHE A 75 6.80 3.99 0.16
C PHE A 75 7.63 4.98 -0.67
N HIS A 76 7.19 5.29 -1.89
CA HIS A 76 7.84 6.25 -2.78
C HIS A 76 7.50 7.72 -2.49
N ILE A 77 6.52 7.97 -1.62
CA ILE A 77 6.04 9.32 -1.28
C ILE A 77 6.42 9.72 0.14
N LEU A 78 6.31 8.81 1.08
CA LEU A 78 6.47 9.08 2.52
C LEU A 78 7.68 8.36 3.11
N PRO A 79 8.32 8.95 4.14
CA PRO A 79 9.49 8.35 4.80
C PRO A 79 9.18 7.01 5.47
N GLU A 80 10.09 6.05 5.35
CA GLU A 80 9.94 4.70 5.90
C GLU A 80 9.67 4.71 7.41
N GLU A 81 10.37 5.54 8.19
CA GLU A 81 10.20 5.60 9.64
C GLU A 81 8.79 5.98 10.06
N PHE A 82 8.08 6.69 9.19
CA PHE A 82 6.66 6.98 9.39
C PHE A 82 5.78 5.81 8.96
N LEU A 83 6.08 5.18 7.81
CA LEU A 83 5.29 4.11 7.22
C LEU A 83 5.35 2.81 8.01
N TRP A 84 6.53 2.47 8.56
CA TRP A 84 6.71 1.28 9.41
C TRP A 84 5.70 1.23 10.57
N GLU A 85 5.45 2.37 11.19
CA GLU A 85 4.50 2.45 12.32
C GLU A 85 3.03 2.27 11.88
N LEU A 86 2.72 2.40 10.59
CA LEU A 86 1.37 2.20 10.05
C LEU A 86 1.11 0.76 9.57
N GLN A 87 2.14 -0.08 9.42
CA GLN A 87 1.97 -1.45 8.94
C GLN A 87 1.09 -2.31 9.86
N ASP A 88 1.17 -2.09 11.17
CA ASP A 88 0.35 -2.81 12.18
C ASP A 88 -1.15 -2.45 12.14
N LEU A 89 -1.59 -1.54 11.26
CA LEU A 89 -3.01 -1.23 11.09
C LEU A 89 -3.83 -2.38 10.49
N GLN A 90 -3.18 -3.49 10.16
CA GLN A 90 -3.84 -4.67 9.58
C GLN A 90 -4.54 -5.54 10.62
N ASP A 91 -4.16 -5.48 11.92
CA ASP A 91 -4.61 -6.41 12.94
C ASP A 91 -5.54 -5.81 14.00
N LYS A 92 -6.65 -6.53 14.27
CA LYS A 92 -7.52 -6.43 15.44
C LYS A 92 -8.32 -5.13 15.60
N ILE A 93 -9.34 -5.00 14.78
CA ILE A 93 -10.41 -4.03 15.04
C ILE A 93 -11.40 -4.66 16.03
N PRO A 94 -11.74 -3.97 17.15
CA PRO A 94 -12.73 -4.50 18.08
C PRO A 94 -14.09 -4.63 17.37
N PRO A 95 -14.79 -5.76 17.59
CA PRO A 95 -16.11 -5.98 17.02
C PRO A 95 -17.12 -4.96 17.52
N ARG A 96 -18.14 -4.68 16.70
CA ARG A 96 -19.31 -3.93 17.12
C ARG A 96 -20.36 -4.86 17.71
N ASP A 97 -21.30 -4.28 18.42
CA ASP A 97 -22.41 -5.02 19.00
C ASP A 97 -23.22 -5.75 17.89
N PHE A 98 -23.57 -7.00 18.16
CA PHE A 98 -24.37 -7.81 17.24
C PHE A 98 -25.69 -7.13 16.87
N PHE A 99 -26.29 -6.37 17.77
CA PHE A 99 -27.51 -5.62 17.53
C PHE A 99 -27.37 -4.64 16.34
N GLU A 100 -26.21 -3.98 16.21
CA GLU A 100 -25.94 -3.09 15.07
C GLU A 100 -25.94 -3.90 13.75
N ILE A 101 -25.32 -5.06 13.73
CA ILE A 101 -25.25 -5.94 12.55
C ILE A 101 -26.63 -6.47 12.16
N ASN A 102 -27.38 -6.96 13.15
CA ASN A 102 -28.75 -7.44 12.92
C ASN A 102 -29.68 -6.31 12.44
N THR A 103 -29.47 -5.09 12.93
CA THR A 103 -30.22 -3.91 12.43
C THR A 103 -29.90 -3.65 10.96
N ARG A 104 -28.63 -3.74 10.53
CA ARG A 104 -28.27 -3.59 9.11
C ARG A 104 -28.89 -4.69 8.26
N TRP A 105 -28.78 -5.94 8.71
CA TRP A 105 -29.39 -7.09 8.06
C TRP A 105 -30.90 -6.89 7.88
N GLN A 106 -31.60 -6.49 8.93
CA GLN A 106 -33.06 -6.27 8.91
C GLN A 106 -33.46 -5.15 7.94
N LEU A 107 -32.63 -4.12 7.75
CA LEU A 107 -32.86 -3.09 6.73
C LEU A 107 -32.76 -3.63 5.31
N ASP A 108 -31.87 -4.59 5.07
CA ASP A 108 -31.64 -5.16 3.74
C ASP A 108 -32.63 -6.29 3.39
N PHE A 109 -33.00 -7.13 4.36
CA PHE A 109 -33.79 -8.34 4.14
C PHE A 109 -35.23 -8.28 4.73
N GLY A 110 -35.56 -7.21 5.46
CA GLY A 110 -36.88 -7.01 6.07
C GLY A 110 -37.20 -7.90 7.28
N LYS A 111 -36.29 -8.84 7.63
CA LYS A 111 -36.41 -9.78 8.74
C LYS A 111 -35.12 -9.84 9.55
N PRO A 112 -35.21 -10.09 10.87
CA PRO A 112 -34.01 -10.30 11.67
C PRO A 112 -33.28 -11.59 11.28
N MET A 113 -31.97 -11.64 11.52
CA MET A 113 -31.13 -12.82 11.20
C MET A 113 -31.66 -14.09 11.89
N SER A 114 -32.18 -13.96 13.11
CA SER A 114 -32.72 -15.09 13.88
C SER A 114 -33.94 -15.80 13.26
N GLU A 115 -34.62 -15.19 12.28
CA GLU A 115 -35.71 -15.83 11.55
C GLU A 115 -35.25 -16.58 10.29
N LEU A 116 -34.03 -16.31 9.84
CA LEU A 116 -33.48 -16.88 8.61
C LEU A 116 -32.46 -17.98 8.86
N PHE A 117 -31.69 -17.87 9.95
CA PHE A 117 -30.65 -18.82 10.30
C PHE A 117 -31.12 -19.74 11.44
N GLU A 118 -30.88 -21.05 11.29
CA GLU A 118 -31.23 -22.07 12.29
C GLU A 118 -30.43 -21.90 13.57
N THR A 119 -29.14 -21.59 13.43
CA THR A 119 -28.24 -21.18 14.51
C THR A 119 -27.48 -19.93 14.11
N LEU A 120 -27.07 -19.14 15.09
CA LEU A 120 -26.35 -17.90 14.83
C LEU A 120 -25.47 -17.53 16.01
N ASP A 121 -24.18 -17.47 15.78
CA ASP A 121 -23.22 -16.96 16.78
C ASP A 121 -23.30 -15.44 16.85
N LYS A 122 -23.72 -14.94 18.02
CA LYS A 122 -23.78 -13.49 18.28
C LYS A 122 -22.39 -12.88 18.50
N VAL A 123 -21.40 -13.70 18.89
CA VAL A 123 -20.01 -13.28 18.97
C VAL A 123 -19.42 -13.29 17.55
N SER A 124 -18.76 -12.21 17.18
CA SER A 124 -18.15 -12.14 15.84
C SER A 124 -17.00 -13.14 15.70
N TYR A 125 -16.98 -13.84 14.59
CA TYR A 125 -15.86 -14.70 14.20
C TYR A 125 -14.64 -13.88 13.78
N ALA A 126 -14.88 -12.78 13.03
CA ALA A 126 -13.85 -11.85 12.60
C ALA A 126 -14.43 -10.43 12.47
N SER A 127 -13.59 -9.42 12.65
CA SER A 127 -13.95 -8.02 12.51
C SER A 127 -12.96 -7.31 11.61
N ALA A 128 -13.47 -6.55 10.63
CA ALA A 128 -12.70 -5.71 9.72
C ALA A 128 -13.05 -4.22 9.94
N SER A 129 -12.38 -3.33 9.22
CA SER A 129 -12.58 -1.88 9.33
C SER A 129 -14.00 -1.44 8.96
N THR A 130 -14.63 -2.11 8.01
CA THR A 130 -15.93 -1.75 7.43
C THR A 130 -17.01 -2.79 7.65
N ALA A 131 -16.65 -4.02 8.03
CA ALA A 131 -17.54 -5.17 8.12
C ALA A 131 -17.21 -6.08 9.31
N GLN A 132 -18.11 -6.99 9.60
CA GLN A 132 -17.97 -8.03 10.62
C GLN A 132 -18.50 -9.35 10.08
N VAL A 133 -17.88 -10.47 10.48
CA VAL A 133 -18.26 -11.82 10.08
C VAL A 133 -18.83 -12.57 11.27
N HIS A 134 -19.99 -13.15 11.07
CA HIS A 134 -20.64 -14.07 12.00
C HIS A 134 -20.75 -15.46 11.38
N ILE A 135 -20.86 -16.48 12.23
CA ILE A 135 -21.14 -17.86 11.79
C ILE A 135 -22.60 -18.18 12.11
N GLY A 136 -23.22 -18.88 11.20
CA GLY A 136 -24.58 -19.38 11.37
C GLY A 136 -24.79 -20.70 10.63
N THR A 137 -25.99 -21.26 10.76
CA THR A 137 -26.46 -22.42 9.99
C THR A 137 -27.63 -22.00 9.13
N TYR A 138 -27.56 -22.28 7.84
CA TYR A 138 -28.61 -22.02 6.86
C TYR A 138 -28.82 -23.28 6.00
N GLN A 139 -30.05 -23.80 5.94
CA GLN A 139 -30.40 -25.05 5.23
C GLN A 139 -29.47 -26.23 5.62
N ASN A 140 -29.26 -26.41 6.92
CA ASN A 140 -28.35 -27.43 7.52
C ASN A 140 -26.87 -27.29 7.10
N LYS A 141 -26.43 -26.16 6.56
CA LYS A 141 -25.04 -25.88 6.20
C LYS A 141 -24.49 -24.73 7.04
N LYS A 142 -23.27 -24.90 7.51
CA LYS A 142 -22.53 -23.85 8.23
C LYS A 142 -22.12 -22.76 7.25
N VAL A 143 -22.44 -21.50 7.56
CA VAL A 143 -22.20 -20.35 6.69
C VAL A 143 -21.45 -19.24 7.41
N ALA A 144 -20.66 -18.49 6.65
CA ALA A 144 -20.01 -17.24 7.07
C ALA A 144 -20.83 -16.05 6.54
N ILE A 145 -21.20 -15.16 7.42
CA ILE A 145 -22.08 -14.02 7.16
C ILE A 145 -21.28 -12.73 7.35
N LYS A 146 -20.76 -12.16 6.27
CA LYS A 146 -20.04 -10.88 6.26
C LYS A 146 -21.04 -9.76 6.04
N THR A 147 -21.11 -8.80 6.99
CA THR A 147 -22.06 -7.68 6.92
C THR A 147 -21.36 -6.37 7.18
N LEU A 148 -21.59 -5.36 6.33
CA LEU A 148 -21.08 -4.00 6.51
C LEU A 148 -21.74 -3.34 7.72
N TYR A 149 -20.97 -2.50 8.41
CA TYR A 149 -21.50 -1.74 9.54
C TYR A 149 -22.59 -0.73 9.11
N PRO A 150 -23.66 -0.56 9.90
CA PRO A 150 -24.67 0.44 9.58
C PRO A 150 -24.09 1.86 9.61
N GLY A 151 -24.47 2.68 8.61
CA GLY A 151 -24.02 4.07 8.49
C GLY A 151 -22.54 4.25 8.11
N ILE A 152 -21.88 3.17 7.65
CA ILE A 152 -20.46 3.24 7.24
C ILE A 152 -20.30 4.07 5.97
N GLU A 153 -21.27 4.08 5.07
CA GLU A 153 -21.24 4.81 3.79
C GLU A 153 -21.24 6.32 4.02
N GLU A 154 -22.12 6.82 4.90
CA GLU A 154 -22.18 8.25 5.24
C GLU A 154 -20.92 8.69 5.96
N THR A 155 -20.41 7.84 6.87
CA THR A 155 -19.16 8.08 7.57
C THR A 155 -18.00 8.13 6.59
N ALA A 156 -17.91 7.15 5.68
CA ALA A 156 -16.89 7.09 4.64
C ALA A 156 -16.89 8.31 3.73
N LYS A 157 -18.07 8.76 3.28
CA LYS A 157 -18.22 9.96 2.46
C LYS A 157 -17.70 11.22 3.17
N SER A 158 -18.00 11.35 4.46
CA SER A 158 -17.51 12.46 5.29
C SER A 158 -15.99 12.42 5.50
N ASP A 159 -15.47 11.21 5.80
CA ASP A 159 -14.05 10.99 6.05
C ASP A 159 -13.23 11.21 4.77
N LEU A 160 -13.67 10.69 3.62
CA LEU A 160 -13.06 10.94 2.31
C LEU A 160 -13.02 12.42 1.97
N LYS A 161 -14.09 13.17 2.23
CA LYS A 161 -14.10 14.63 2.02
C LYS A 161 -13.07 15.33 2.89
N THR A 162 -12.88 14.86 4.12
CA THR A 162 -11.87 15.40 5.04
C THR A 162 -10.46 15.12 4.54
N ILE A 163 -10.17 13.87 4.17
CA ILE A 163 -8.87 13.44 3.67
C ILE A 163 -8.54 14.10 2.32
N SER A 164 -9.51 14.21 1.41
CA SER A 164 -9.29 14.89 0.12
C SER A 164 -8.81 16.34 0.32
N LYS A 165 -9.37 17.06 1.29
CA LYS A 165 -8.89 18.41 1.62
C LYS A 165 -7.47 18.40 2.22
N VAL A 166 -7.17 17.43 3.10
CA VAL A 166 -5.82 17.27 3.68
C VAL A 166 -4.80 16.97 2.59
N VAL A 167 -5.08 16.01 1.72
CA VAL A 167 -4.20 15.65 0.59
C VAL A 167 -4.01 16.83 -0.35
N TRP A 168 -5.07 17.55 -0.70
CA TRP A 168 -4.97 18.75 -1.53
C TRP A 168 -4.06 19.82 -0.91
N ILE A 169 -4.16 20.05 0.42
CA ILE A 169 -3.28 20.99 1.13
C ILE A 169 -1.82 20.49 1.09
N ILE A 170 -1.59 19.21 1.34
CA ILE A 170 -0.24 18.62 1.34
C ILE A 170 0.36 18.74 -0.06
N ASP A 171 -0.36 18.35 -1.11
CA ASP A 171 0.08 18.39 -2.49
C ASP A 171 0.41 19.82 -2.94
N ARG A 172 -0.43 20.78 -2.57
CA ARG A 172 -0.27 22.18 -2.97
C ARG A 172 0.85 22.92 -2.23
N PHE A 173 1.07 22.59 -0.94
CA PHE A 173 1.88 23.45 -0.05
C PHE A 173 3.06 22.75 0.64
N VAL A 174 3.11 21.43 0.62
CA VAL A 174 4.14 20.67 1.34
C VAL A 174 5.03 19.86 0.40
N ILE A 175 4.43 18.97 -0.37
CA ILE A 175 5.14 18.04 -1.28
C ILE A 175 4.24 17.82 -2.49
N GLN A 176 4.79 17.89 -3.71
CA GLN A 176 4.05 17.50 -4.92
C GLN A 176 3.94 15.96 -4.98
N ILE A 177 2.75 15.44 -4.69
CA ILE A 177 2.49 13.98 -4.59
C ILE A 177 1.45 13.48 -5.60
N SER A 178 1.13 14.26 -6.64
CA SER A 178 -0.01 13.94 -7.53
C SER A 178 -1.30 13.69 -6.72
N GLY A 179 -1.63 14.60 -5.81
CA GLY A 179 -2.70 14.45 -4.83
C GLY A 179 -4.05 14.04 -5.42
N LYS A 180 -4.34 14.43 -6.67
CA LYS A 180 -5.55 14.03 -7.39
C LYS A 180 -5.57 12.51 -7.63
N GLU A 181 -4.49 11.95 -8.14
CA GLU A 181 -4.37 10.50 -8.42
C GLU A 181 -4.47 9.68 -7.12
N VAL A 182 -3.80 10.13 -6.06
CA VAL A 182 -3.87 9.51 -4.73
C VAL A 182 -5.31 9.46 -4.20
N ILE A 183 -6.07 10.55 -4.36
CA ILE A 183 -7.46 10.61 -3.92
C ILE A 183 -8.37 9.75 -4.79
N GLU A 184 -8.19 9.72 -6.09
CA GLU A 184 -8.96 8.87 -7.00
C GLU A 184 -8.76 7.39 -6.67
N GLN A 185 -7.53 6.95 -6.44
CA GLN A 185 -7.22 5.58 -6.01
C GLN A 185 -7.86 5.24 -4.65
N LEU A 186 -7.74 6.15 -3.68
CA LEU A 186 -8.34 5.97 -2.36
C LEU A 186 -9.86 5.89 -2.43
N GLN A 187 -10.51 6.74 -3.22
CA GLN A 187 -11.95 6.73 -3.44
C GLN A 187 -12.41 5.41 -4.08
N SER A 188 -11.72 4.96 -5.14
CA SER A 188 -12.01 3.70 -5.81
C SER A 188 -11.90 2.52 -4.83
N MET A 189 -10.83 2.45 -4.05
CA MET A 189 -10.63 1.41 -3.04
C MET A 189 -11.75 1.39 -2.00
N ILE A 190 -12.12 2.55 -1.46
CA ILE A 190 -13.17 2.64 -0.44
C ILE A 190 -14.55 2.31 -1.03
N HIS A 191 -14.85 2.74 -2.27
CA HIS A 191 -16.11 2.39 -2.91
C HIS A 191 -16.26 0.88 -3.13
N SER A 192 -15.19 0.19 -3.55
CA SER A 192 -15.22 -1.27 -3.70
C SER A 192 -15.40 -1.99 -2.35
N GLU A 193 -14.83 -1.48 -1.27
CA GLU A 193 -14.99 -2.03 0.09
C GLU A 193 -16.42 -1.85 0.67
N LEU A 194 -17.16 -0.87 0.19
CA LEU A 194 -18.51 -0.55 0.68
C LEU A 194 -19.63 -1.15 -0.19
N ASP A 195 -19.29 -2.00 -1.15
CA ASP A 195 -20.24 -2.72 -1.98
C ASP A 195 -19.83 -4.19 -2.14
N LEU A 196 -20.36 -5.05 -1.28
CA LEU A 196 -20.05 -6.49 -1.25
C LEU A 196 -20.52 -7.24 -2.51
N ARG A 197 -21.32 -6.63 -3.39
CA ARG A 197 -21.66 -7.21 -4.70
C ARG A 197 -20.41 -7.31 -5.59
N THR A 198 -19.44 -6.40 -5.43
CA THR A 198 -18.16 -6.47 -6.12
C THR A 198 -17.38 -7.70 -5.65
N GLU A 199 -17.34 -7.94 -4.35
CA GLU A 199 -16.70 -9.11 -3.75
C GLU A 199 -17.38 -10.42 -4.18
N LEU A 200 -18.71 -10.46 -4.21
CA LEU A 200 -19.49 -11.58 -4.75
C LEU A 200 -19.18 -11.84 -6.22
N LYS A 201 -19.09 -10.79 -7.04
CA LYS A 201 -18.73 -10.91 -8.46
C LYS A 201 -17.33 -11.53 -8.62
N ASN A 202 -16.34 -11.03 -7.88
CA ASN A 202 -14.96 -11.51 -7.91
C ASN A 202 -14.88 -12.99 -7.47
N LEU A 203 -15.60 -13.34 -6.39
CA LEU A 203 -15.71 -14.71 -5.90
C LEU A 203 -16.22 -15.64 -7.02
N LYS A 204 -17.32 -15.27 -7.69
CA LYS A 204 -17.89 -16.08 -8.78
C LYS A 204 -16.90 -16.27 -9.95
N ILE A 205 -16.20 -15.21 -10.32
CA ILE A 205 -15.19 -15.26 -11.39
C ILE A 205 -14.08 -16.24 -11.00
N LEU A 206 -13.48 -16.06 -9.81
CA LEU A 206 -12.40 -16.95 -9.34
C LEU A 206 -12.90 -18.40 -9.19
N LYS A 207 -14.13 -18.61 -8.69
CA LYS A 207 -14.73 -19.93 -8.60
C LYS A 207 -14.85 -20.62 -9.96
N GLN A 208 -15.26 -19.89 -10.98
CA GLN A 208 -15.34 -20.43 -12.34
C GLN A 208 -13.96 -20.74 -12.91
N MET A 209 -12.96 -19.88 -12.67
CA MET A 209 -11.58 -20.07 -13.13
C MET A 209 -10.91 -21.30 -12.49
N PHE A 210 -11.13 -21.51 -11.20
CA PHE A 210 -10.57 -22.65 -10.47
C PHE A 210 -11.45 -23.91 -10.51
N ALA A 211 -12.56 -23.94 -11.26
CA ALA A 211 -13.50 -25.06 -11.25
C ALA A 211 -12.90 -26.42 -11.66
N LEU A 212 -11.85 -26.43 -12.48
CA LEU A 212 -11.14 -27.64 -12.93
C LEU A 212 -9.88 -27.94 -12.13
N GLU A 213 -9.47 -27.06 -11.24
CA GLU A 213 -8.23 -27.15 -10.46
C GLU A 213 -8.51 -27.82 -9.10
N LYS A 214 -8.18 -29.09 -8.97
CA LYS A 214 -8.45 -29.90 -7.78
C LYS A 214 -7.71 -29.49 -6.51
N ASP A 215 -6.64 -28.71 -6.66
CA ASP A 215 -5.82 -28.24 -5.53
C ASP A 215 -6.42 -27.02 -4.81
N PHE A 216 -7.50 -26.42 -5.36
CA PHE A 216 -8.04 -25.16 -4.91
C PHE A 216 -9.53 -25.22 -4.63
N TYR A 217 -9.93 -24.48 -3.62
CA TYR A 217 -11.32 -24.35 -3.24
C TYR A 217 -11.74 -22.88 -3.13
N ILE A 218 -12.87 -22.53 -3.74
CA ILE A 218 -13.49 -21.22 -3.61
C ILE A 218 -14.90 -21.44 -3.02
N PRO A 219 -15.23 -20.81 -1.87
CA PRO A 219 -16.50 -21.02 -1.17
C PRO A 219 -17.72 -20.77 -2.06
N ASN A 220 -18.81 -21.51 -1.81
CA ASN A 220 -20.08 -21.26 -2.49
C ASN A 220 -20.76 -20.05 -1.86
N PRO A 221 -21.19 -19.03 -2.62
CA PRO A 221 -22.05 -17.98 -2.12
C PRO A 221 -23.49 -18.50 -1.97
N ILE A 222 -24.21 -18.02 -0.97
CA ILE A 222 -25.65 -18.19 -0.82
C ILE A 222 -26.30 -16.94 -1.41
N GLU A 223 -26.55 -16.98 -2.73
CA GLU A 223 -26.85 -15.77 -3.54
C GLU A 223 -28.08 -15.02 -3.07
N GLU A 224 -29.13 -15.72 -2.62
CA GLU A 224 -30.35 -15.13 -2.08
C GLU A 224 -30.14 -14.31 -0.79
N LEU A 225 -29.01 -14.57 -0.10
CA LEU A 225 -28.60 -13.85 1.11
C LEU A 225 -27.44 -12.88 0.86
N CYS A 226 -27.09 -12.64 -0.40
CA CYS A 226 -26.05 -11.70 -0.79
C CYS A 226 -26.66 -10.40 -1.34
N GLY A 227 -26.03 -9.28 -1.01
CA GLY A 227 -26.48 -7.97 -1.44
C GLY A 227 -25.37 -6.92 -1.37
N ARG A 228 -25.77 -5.66 -1.43
CA ARG A 228 -24.80 -4.56 -1.35
C ARG A 228 -24.01 -4.57 -0.05
N HIS A 229 -24.65 -4.92 1.06
CA HIS A 229 -24.08 -4.78 2.39
C HIS A 229 -23.82 -6.10 3.08
N THR A 230 -24.16 -7.21 2.42
CA THR A 230 -24.04 -8.54 2.99
C THR A 230 -23.53 -9.52 1.94
N LEU A 231 -22.58 -10.36 2.34
CA LEU A 231 -22.07 -11.50 1.60
C LEU A 231 -22.15 -12.74 2.49
N VAL A 232 -22.93 -13.74 2.06
CA VAL A 232 -23.03 -15.01 2.76
C VAL A 232 -22.41 -16.09 1.91
N THR A 233 -21.45 -16.82 2.49
CA THR A 233 -20.78 -17.95 1.84
C THR A 233 -20.84 -19.17 2.73
N GLU A 234 -20.62 -20.36 2.19
CA GLU A 234 -20.35 -21.52 3.04
C GLU A 234 -19.13 -21.25 3.94
N PHE A 235 -19.18 -21.78 5.15
CA PHE A 235 -18.06 -21.70 6.06
C PHE A 235 -17.06 -22.81 5.74
N VAL A 236 -15.82 -22.44 5.49
CA VAL A 236 -14.74 -23.39 5.18
C VAL A 236 -13.93 -23.67 6.44
N GLU A 237 -13.82 -24.96 6.77
CA GLU A 237 -12.99 -25.43 7.87
C GLU A 237 -11.57 -25.74 7.40
N GLY A 238 -10.58 -25.35 8.17
CA GLY A 238 -9.16 -25.58 7.88
C GLY A 238 -8.26 -24.72 8.74
N LYS A 239 -6.96 -24.82 8.50
CA LYS A 239 -5.92 -24.08 9.25
C LYS A 239 -5.41 -22.88 8.46
N LYS A 240 -5.24 -21.75 9.10
CA LYS A 240 -4.51 -20.60 8.54
C LYS A 240 -3.01 -20.89 8.53
N ILE A 241 -2.26 -20.13 7.72
CA ILE A 241 -0.78 -20.23 7.68
C ILE A 241 -0.18 -20.11 9.09
N THR A 242 -0.69 -19.19 9.91
CA THR A 242 -0.21 -18.95 11.28
C THR A 242 -0.50 -20.09 12.25
N GLU A 243 -1.41 -20.99 11.90
CA GLU A 243 -1.79 -22.16 12.72
C GLU A 243 -1.06 -23.44 12.30
N LEU A 244 -0.29 -23.37 11.21
CA LEU A 244 0.55 -24.47 10.71
C LEU A 244 1.93 -24.52 11.42
N GLU A 245 2.18 -23.65 12.38
CA GLU A 245 3.41 -23.65 13.17
C GLU A 245 3.57 -24.94 13.98
N GLY A 246 4.72 -25.58 13.83
CA GLY A 246 5.13 -26.72 14.64
C GLY A 246 5.10 -28.09 13.95
N GLU A 247 4.64 -28.19 12.71
CA GLU A 247 4.85 -29.42 11.94
C GLU A 247 6.31 -29.47 11.44
N PRO A 248 7.07 -30.55 11.68
CA PRO A 248 8.47 -30.65 11.26
C PRO A 248 8.55 -30.92 9.75
N LEU A 249 8.36 -29.84 8.95
CA LEU A 249 8.30 -29.88 7.49
C LEU A 249 9.64 -29.66 6.78
N TYR A 250 10.74 -29.49 7.54
CA TYR A 250 12.05 -29.12 6.97
C TYR A 250 12.72 -30.20 6.09
N SER A 251 12.21 -31.41 6.05
CA SER A 251 12.81 -32.48 5.24
C SER A 251 12.22 -32.64 3.84
N LYS A 252 11.00 -32.17 3.59
CA LYS A 252 10.31 -32.26 2.30
C LYS A 252 9.76 -30.86 1.89
N ARG A 253 9.54 -30.68 0.57
CA ARG A 253 8.83 -29.48 0.07
C ARG A 253 7.44 -29.40 0.71
N ASN A 254 7.06 -28.20 1.15
CA ASN A 254 5.74 -27.96 1.72
C ASN A 254 4.69 -27.95 0.59
N PRO A 255 3.77 -28.93 0.53
CA PRO A 255 2.79 -29.02 -0.56
C PRO A 255 1.84 -27.80 -0.60
N ASN A 256 1.62 -27.14 0.52
CA ASN A 256 0.77 -25.96 0.62
C ASN A 256 1.41 -24.76 -0.09
N LEU A 257 2.74 -24.60 0.01
CA LEU A 257 3.47 -23.57 -0.72
C LEU A 257 3.52 -23.86 -2.21
N GLU A 258 3.63 -25.12 -2.63
CA GLU A 258 3.52 -25.49 -4.06
C GLU A 258 2.16 -25.10 -4.64
N LYS A 259 1.07 -25.36 -3.91
CA LYS A 259 -0.27 -24.94 -4.32
C LYS A 259 -0.39 -23.42 -4.34
N LEU A 260 0.09 -22.73 -3.32
CA LEU A 260 0.02 -21.28 -3.25
C LEU A 260 0.69 -20.60 -4.46
N ILE A 261 1.93 -20.99 -4.78
CA ILE A 261 2.63 -20.40 -5.93
C ILE A 261 1.96 -20.79 -7.27
N LYS A 262 1.49 -22.03 -7.41
CA LYS A 262 0.73 -22.50 -8.58
C LYS A 262 -0.52 -21.64 -8.79
N ALA A 263 -1.28 -21.35 -7.71
CA ALA A 263 -2.46 -20.49 -7.78
C ALA A 263 -2.14 -19.12 -8.35
N TYR A 264 -1.06 -18.49 -7.87
CA TYR A 264 -0.68 -17.16 -8.33
C TYR A 264 -0.15 -17.14 -9.75
N ILE A 265 0.61 -18.17 -10.16
CA ILE A 265 1.05 -18.30 -11.55
C ILE A 265 -0.16 -18.46 -12.48
N LEU A 266 -1.14 -19.31 -12.13
CA LEU A 266 -2.39 -19.45 -12.89
C LEU A 266 -3.16 -18.13 -12.95
N MET A 267 -3.36 -17.47 -11.82
CA MET A 267 -4.12 -16.21 -11.74
C MET A 267 -3.50 -15.09 -12.58
N VAL A 268 -2.16 -14.97 -12.58
CA VAL A 268 -1.47 -13.87 -13.27
C VAL A 268 -1.29 -14.18 -14.77
N PHE A 269 -0.81 -15.38 -15.13
CA PHE A 269 -0.38 -15.68 -16.49
C PHE A 269 -1.45 -16.36 -17.36
N ASP A 270 -2.34 -17.16 -16.73
CA ASP A 270 -3.37 -17.89 -17.48
C ASP A 270 -4.72 -17.17 -17.38
N TYR A 271 -5.18 -16.91 -16.16
CA TYR A 271 -6.49 -16.28 -15.93
C TYR A 271 -6.48 -14.75 -16.08
N ARG A 272 -5.32 -14.12 -15.93
CA ARG A 272 -5.15 -12.65 -15.98
C ARG A 272 -6.08 -11.91 -15.01
N PHE A 273 -6.42 -12.58 -13.93
CA PHE A 273 -7.28 -12.08 -12.86
C PHE A 273 -6.77 -12.66 -11.55
N PHE A 274 -6.21 -11.83 -10.70
CA PHE A 274 -5.49 -12.30 -9.53
C PHE A 274 -5.97 -11.66 -8.22
N HIS A 275 -5.92 -12.45 -7.17
CA HIS A 275 -6.17 -12.01 -5.81
C HIS A 275 -4.98 -11.15 -5.35
N ALA A 276 -5.24 -9.87 -5.05
CA ALA A 276 -4.18 -8.89 -4.78
C ALA A 276 -3.78 -8.80 -3.29
N ASP A 277 -4.30 -9.69 -2.43
CA ASP A 277 -4.02 -9.69 -0.99
C ASP A 277 -3.83 -11.11 -0.40
N PRO A 278 -2.71 -11.81 -0.69
CA PRO A 278 -2.40 -13.12 -0.11
C PRO A 278 -1.98 -13.03 1.37
N HIS A 279 -2.70 -12.23 2.15
CA HIS A 279 -2.46 -12.16 3.59
C HIS A 279 -2.72 -13.52 4.23
N PRO A 280 -1.94 -13.96 5.24
CA PRO A 280 -2.13 -15.25 5.94
C PRO A 280 -3.57 -15.48 6.42
N GLY A 281 -4.29 -14.43 6.74
CA GLY A 281 -5.70 -14.49 7.17
C GLY A 281 -6.70 -14.87 6.07
N ASN A 282 -6.31 -14.70 4.79
CA ASN A 282 -7.17 -14.95 3.62
C ASN A 282 -6.92 -16.31 2.97
N LEU A 283 -5.99 -17.12 3.53
CA LEU A 283 -5.57 -18.41 3.03
C LEU A 283 -5.88 -19.48 4.07
N ILE A 284 -6.75 -20.44 3.70
CA ILE A 284 -7.11 -21.59 4.55
C ILE A 284 -6.64 -22.87 3.88
N PHE A 285 -5.86 -23.67 4.61
CA PHE A 285 -5.46 -25.01 4.20
C PHE A 285 -6.44 -26.01 4.77
N MET A 286 -7.25 -26.60 3.90
CA MET A 286 -8.30 -27.54 4.27
C MET A 286 -7.71 -28.90 4.65
N GLU A 287 -8.39 -29.64 5.52
CA GLU A 287 -7.98 -31.00 5.90
C GLU A 287 -8.03 -31.98 4.72
N THR A 288 -8.91 -31.73 3.76
CA THR A 288 -9.01 -32.44 2.49
C THR A 288 -7.84 -32.18 1.54
N GLY A 289 -7.00 -31.19 1.88
CA GLY A 289 -5.75 -30.86 1.21
C GLY A 289 -5.83 -29.70 0.23
N GLU A 290 -6.99 -29.11 -0.02
CA GLU A 290 -7.10 -27.93 -0.92
C GLU A 290 -6.65 -26.66 -0.21
N LEU A 291 -6.18 -25.70 -1.03
CA LEU A 291 -5.98 -24.32 -0.63
C LEU A 291 -7.26 -23.51 -0.93
N CYS A 292 -7.85 -22.91 0.10
CA CYS A 292 -9.02 -22.07 -0.02
C CYS A 292 -8.68 -20.59 0.12
N LEU A 293 -9.23 -19.75 -0.76
CA LEU A 293 -9.23 -18.30 -0.67
C LEU A 293 -10.58 -17.82 -0.11
N ILE A 294 -10.58 -16.88 0.84
CA ILE A 294 -11.82 -16.49 1.57
C ILE A 294 -12.19 -15.01 1.51
N ASP A 295 -11.33 -14.11 1.07
CA ASP A 295 -11.63 -12.68 0.89
C ASP A 295 -11.40 -12.29 -0.58
N PHE A 296 -12.43 -11.75 -1.23
CA PHE A 296 -12.40 -11.41 -2.65
C PHE A 296 -12.55 -9.90 -2.89
N GLY A 297 -12.39 -9.10 -1.85
CA GLY A 297 -12.48 -7.64 -1.91
C GLY A 297 -11.33 -7.00 -2.68
N ALA A 298 -10.15 -7.61 -2.63
CA ALA A 298 -8.97 -7.12 -3.32
C ALA A 298 -8.59 -8.05 -4.49
N VAL A 299 -9.17 -7.82 -5.65
CA VAL A 299 -8.86 -8.54 -6.89
C VAL A 299 -8.51 -7.55 -7.99
N GLN A 300 -7.55 -7.91 -8.82
CA GLN A 300 -7.08 -7.10 -9.96
C GLN A 300 -7.10 -7.93 -11.24
N SER A 301 -7.35 -7.25 -12.35
CA SER A 301 -7.18 -7.81 -13.69
C SER A 301 -5.91 -7.28 -14.34
N ILE A 302 -5.26 -8.11 -15.10
CA ILE A 302 -4.12 -7.74 -15.95
C ILE A 302 -4.49 -8.00 -17.39
N SER A 303 -4.17 -7.10 -18.31
CA SER A 303 -4.48 -7.30 -19.71
C SER A 303 -3.60 -8.37 -20.34
N GLU A 304 -4.01 -8.91 -21.49
CA GLU A 304 -3.19 -9.85 -22.24
C GLU A 304 -1.86 -9.24 -22.66
N GLU A 305 -1.89 -7.98 -23.09
CA GLU A 305 -0.71 -7.23 -23.47
C GLU A 305 0.25 -7.04 -22.29
N GLU A 306 -0.26 -6.62 -21.11
CA GLU A 306 0.54 -6.50 -19.90
C GLU A 306 1.15 -7.85 -19.48
N THR A 307 0.40 -8.95 -19.62
CA THR A 307 0.89 -10.30 -19.31
C THR A 307 2.02 -10.71 -20.26
N GLN A 308 1.86 -10.48 -21.57
CA GLN A 308 2.92 -10.76 -22.56
C GLN A 308 4.16 -9.90 -22.32
N ILE A 309 3.99 -8.65 -21.92
CA ILE A 309 5.11 -7.78 -21.56
C ILE A 309 5.82 -8.32 -20.30
N LEU A 310 5.07 -8.75 -19.30
CA LEU A 310 5.64 -9.35 -18.08
C LEU A 310 6.42 -10.63 -18.41
N GLU A 311 5.89 -11.49 -19.28
CA GLU A 311 6.62 -12.68 -19.79
C GLU A 311 7.93 -12.29 -20.48
N ARG A 312 7.92 -11.27 -21.34
CA ARG A 312 9.14 -10.77 -22.02
C ARG A 312 10.17 -10.23 -21.03
N ILE A 313 9.72 -9.49 -20.01
CA ILE A 313 10.60 -9.01 -18.93
C ILE A 313 11.26 -10.19 -18.21
N LEU A 314 10.47 -11.20 -17.83
CA LEU A 314 10.97 -12.39 -17.16
C LEU A 314 11.97 -13.17 -18.01
N VAL A 315 11.62 -13.45 -19.26
CA VAL A 315 12.47 -14.17 -20.20
C VAL A 315 13.76 -13.38 -20.52
N GLY A 316 13.63 -12.06 -20.73
CA GLY A 316 14.78 -11.19 -21.01
C GLY A 316 15.78 -11.16 -19.88
N ALA A 317 15.29 -11.07 -18.66
CA ALA A 317 16.14 -11.05 -17.50
C ALA A 317 16.81 -12.40 -17.25
N MET A 318 16.11 -13.53 -17.44
CA MET A 318 16.69 -14.87 -17.34
C MET A 318 17.78 -15.13 -18.38
N ARG A 319 17.62 -14.56 -19.58
CA ARG A 319 18.61 -14.65 -20.68
C ARG A 319 19.71 -13.60 -20.57
N LYS A 320 19.67 -12.72 -19.54
CA LYS A 320 20.54 -11.54 -19.43
C LYS A 320 20.44 -10.62 -20.68
N ASP A 321 19.29 -10.69 -21.36
CA ASP A 321 18.96 -9.79 -22.46
C ASP A 321 18.37 -8.48 -21.91
N TYR A 322 19.25 -7.63 -21.42
CA TYR A 322 18.88 -6.36 -20.79
C TYR A 322 18.20 -5.40 -21.77
N HIS A 323 18.41 -5.60 -23.07
CA HIS A 323 17.76 -4.80 -24.11
C HIS A 323 16.27 -5.16 -24.19
N LEU A 324 15.96 -6.46 -24.23
CA LEU A 324 14.58 -6.96 -24.22
C LEU A 324 13.83 -6.50 -22.95
N VAL A 325 14.48 -6.54 -21.78
CA VAL A 325 13.89 -6.03 -20.54
C VAL A 325 13.56 -4.55 -20.65
N SER A 326 14.52 -3.74 -21.12
CA SER A 326 14.35 -2.29 -21.26
C SER A 326 13.23 -1.94 -22.25
N GLU A 327 13.17 -2.59 -23.41
CA GLU A 327 12.09 -2.40 -24.37
C GLU A 327 10.73 -2.76 -23.77
N SER A 328 10.65 -3.89 -23.08
CA SER A 328 9.44 -4.32 -22.41
C SER A 328 8.98 -3.35 -21.33
N MET A 329 9.89 -2.71 -20.61
CA MET A 329 9.54 -1.67 -19.63
C MET A 329 8.99 -0.40 -20.29
N TYR A 330 9.48 -0.04 -21.50
CA TYR A 330 8.90 1.05 -22.29
C TYR A 330 7.51 0.70 -22.81
N ASP A 331 7.34 -0.49 -23.38
CA ASP A 331 6.06 -0.97 -23.89
C ASP A 331 5.00 -1.00 -22.78
N LEU A 332 5.42 -1.31 -21.54
CA LEU A 332 4.57 -1.26 -20.38
C LEU A 332 4.16 0.17 -19.96
N GLY A 333 4.85 1.19 -20.47
CA GLY A 333 4.69 2.56 -19.99
C GLY A 333 5.30 2.80 -18.60
N ALA A 334 6.14 1.87 -18.11
CA ALA A 334 6.82 1.98 -16.81
C ALA A 334 7.92 3.04 -16.81
N VAL A 335 8.31 3.54 -17.99
CA VAL A 335 9.35 4.55 -18.15
C VAL A 335 8.88 5.62 -19.13
N THR A 336 9.11 6.89 -18.80
CA THR A 336 8.79 8.03 -19.67
C THR A 336 9.92 8.30 -20.66
N GLU A 337 9.63 9.01 -21.74
CA GLU A 337 10.60 9.40 -22.79
C GLU A 337 11.78 10.26 -22.31
N SER A 338 11.72 10.74 -21.07
CA SER A 338 12.81 11.54 -20.47
C SER A 338 14.09 10.74 -20.18
N LEU A 339 14.02 9.42 -20.25
CA LEU A 339 15.16 8.49 -20.15
C LEU A 339 15.27 7.72 -21.47
N SER A 340 16.41 7.73 -22.12
CA SER A 340 16.60 6.99 -23.39
C SER A 340 16.63 5.48 -23.17
N LYS A 341 16.31 4.71 -24.23
CA LYS A 341 16.35 3.22 -24.17
C LYS A 341 17.76 2.72 -23.80
N GLU A 342 18.80 3.38 -24.29
CA GLU A 342 20.19 3.01 -23.99
C GLU A 342 20.55 3.26 -22.52
N GLU A 343 20.13 4.41 -21.96
CA GLU A 343 20.32 4.72 -20.55
C GLU A 343 19.57 3.72 -19.66
N LEU A 344 18.30 3.41 -20.00
CA LEU A 344 17.53 2.41 -19.28
C LEU A 344 18.19 1.03 -19.35
N THR A 345 18.68 0.60 -20.51
CA THR A 345 19.37 -0.69 -20.65
C THR A 345 20.61 -0.77 -19.75
N LYS A 346 21.38 0.30 -19.65
CA LYS A 346 22.54 0.37 -18.73
C LYS A 346 22.09 0.28 -17.27
N ILE A 347 20.97 0.95 -16.92
CA ILE A 347 20.43 0.93 -15.55
C ILE A 347 19.90 -0.47 -15.20
N VAL A 348 19.15 -1.10 -16.09
CA VAL A 348 18.64 -2.46 -15.93
C VAL A 348 19.79 -3.45 -15.76
N LYS A 349 20.79 -3.38 -16.65
CA LYS A 349 22.00 -4.21 -16.53
C LYS A 349 22.69 -4.05 -15.19
N TYR A 350 22.99 -2.82 -14.79
CA TYR A 350 23.65 -2.53 -13.52
C TYR A 350 22.85 -3.06 -12.34
N SER A 351 21.53 -2.80 -12.34
CA SER A 351 20.63 -3.23 -11.26
C SER A 351 20.58 -4.75 -11.14
N LEU A 352 20.36 -5.47 -12.25
CA LEU A 352 20.30 -6.92 -12.25
C LEU A 352 21.65 -7.57 -11.89
N GLU A 353 22.78 -7.05 -12.40
CA GLU A 353 24.11 -7.55 -12.04
C GLU A 353 24.51 -7.26 -10.59
N LYS A 354 24.15 -6.08 -10.07
CA LYS A 354 24.38 -5.73 -8.67
C LYS A 354 23.63 -6.66 -7.76
N LEU A 355 22.41 -6.93 -8.09
CA LEU A 355 21.53 -7.78 -7.33
C LEU A 355 22.01 -9.23 -7.32
N ASN A 356 22.42 -9.76 -8.47
CA ASN A 356 23.05 -11.08 -8.54
C ASN A 356 24.29 -11.18 -7.64
N ARG A 357 25.09 -10.11 -7.53
CA ARG A 357 26.24 -10.07 -6.61
C ARG A 357 25.82 -10.09 -5.15
N ILE A 358 24.80 -9.31 -4.78
CA ILE A 358 24.28 -9.28 -3.40
C ILE A 358 23.75 -10.66 -3.00
N LEU A 359 23.12 -11.37 -3.90
CA LEU A 359 22.51 -12.67 -3.66
C LEU A 359 23.54 -13.80 -3.62
N ALA A 360 24.60 -13.73 -4.43
CA ALA A 360 25.69 -14.71 -4.38
C ALA A 360 26.48 -14.66 -3.05
N ASP A 361 26.54 -13.48 -2.41
CA ASP A 361 27.24 -13.28 -1.14
C ASP A 361 26.39 -13.64 0.10
N THR A 362 25.09 -13.80 -0.04
CA THR A 362 24.18 -14.03 1.11
C THR A 362 23.50 -15.38 1.00
N ASN A 363 24.07 -16.40 1.64
CA ASN A 363 23.42 -17.72 1.77
C ASN A 363 22.09 -17.71 2.55
N HIS A 364 21.62 -16.57 3.06
CA HIS A 364 20.36 -16.47 3.81
C HIS A 364 19.75 -15.06 3.71
N PHE A 365 18.54 -14.96 3.25
CA PHE A 365 17.70 -13.73 3.22
C PHE A 365 17.60 -12.97 4.56
N ARG A 366 17.84 -13.64 5.68
CA ARG A 366 17.82 -13.05 7.03
C ARG A 366 18.94 -12.05 7.33
N ASN A 367 20.03 -12.06 6.55
CA ASN A 367 21.23 -11.27 6.83
C ASN A 367 21.46 -10.12 5.84
N LEU A 368 20.46 -9.75 5.04
CA LEU A 368 20.52 -8.51 4.25
C LEU A 368 20.56 -7.30 5.17
N SER A 369 21.75 -6.95 5.65
CA SER A 369 21.95 -5.70 6.38
C SER A 369 22.09 -4.55 5.37
N LEU A 370 21.62 -3.36 5.76
CA LEU A 370 21.76 -2.11 5.00
C LEU A 370 23.22 -1.77 4.63
N ASP A 371 24.19 -2.39 5.29
CA ASP A 371 25.62 -2.20 5.06
C ASP A 371 26.14 -2.88 3.78
N THR A 372 25.41 -3.84 3.21
CA THR A 372 25.76 -4.49 1.92
C THR A 372 25.43 -3.61 0.72
N LEU A 373 24.57 -2.61 0.90
CA LEU A 373 24.23 -1.61 -0.11
C LEU A 373 25.17 -0.41 0.01
N ARG A 374 26.16 -0.28 -0.88
CA ARG A 374 27.05 0.88 -0.94
C ARG A 374 26.45 1.99 -1.80
N PRO A 375 25.79 3.01 -1.22
CA PRO A 375 25.11 4.07 -2.00
C PRO A 375 26.06 4.87 -2.89
N GLY A 376 27.33 4.90 -2.54
CA GLY A 376 28.34 5.62 -3.32
C GLY A 376 28.54 5.07 -4.73
N ASP A 377 28.38 3.77 -4.92
CA ASP A 377 28.61 3.12 -6.21
C ASP A 377 27.45 3.40 -7.19
N ASP A 378 26.22 3.45 -6.69
CA ASP A 378 25.03 3.76 -7.51
C ASP A 378 25.10 5.18 -8.07
N LEU A 379 25.57 6.13 -7.27
CA LEU A 379 25.74 7.51 -7.71
C LEU A 379 26.88 7.68 -8.69
N ARG A 380 27.99 6.94 -8.50
CA ARG A 380 29.09 6.94 -9.46
C ARG A 380 28.60 6.40 -10.80
N PHE A 381 27.87 5.27 -10.79
CA PHE A 381 27.29 4.69 -11.98
C PHE A 381 26.33 5.67 -12.68
N LEU A 382 25.40 6.30 -11.97
CA LEU A 382 24.48 7.28 -12.56
C LEU A 382 25.22 8.49 -13.15
N LYS A 383 26.31 8.93 -12.54
CA LYS A 383 27.18 9.99 -13.10
C LYS A 383 27.90 9.55 -14.36
N GLU A 384 28.37 8.30 -14.41
CA GLU A 384 29.04 7.73 -15.60
C GLU A 384 28.11 7.67 -16.80
N ILE A 385 26.82 7.33 -16.61
CA ILE A 385 25.82 7.31 -17.68
C ILE A 385 25.14 8.68 -17.91
N GLN A 386 25.59 9.73 -17.20
CA GLN A 386 25.10 11.11 -17.28
C GLN A 386 23.59 11.27 -16.94
N VAL A 387 23.00 10.33 -16.22
CA VAL A 387 21.60 10.38 -15.74
C VAL A 387 21.60 10.96 -14.34
N SER A 388 20.80 12.01 -14.12
CA SER A 388 20.59 12.51 -12.77
C SER A 388 19.56 11.64 -12.03
N LEU A 389 19.72 11.49 -10.71
CA LEU A 389 18.76 10.79 -9.88
C LEU A 389 17.34 11.37 -10.02
N LYS A 390 17.24 12.71 -10.09
CA LYS A 390 15.96 13.40 -10.28
C LYS A 390 15.31 12.99 -11.61
N GLN A 391 16.09 12.87 -12.66
CA GLN A 391 15.63 12.42 -13.97
C GLN A 391 15.17 10.96 -13.91
N LEU A 392 15.95 10.06 -13.30
CA LEU A 392 15.58 8.65 -13.13
C LEU A 392 14.24 8.52 -12.40
N LEU A 393 14.09 9.21 -11.27
CA LEU A 393 12.86 9.14 -10.47
C LEU A 393 11.64 9.74 -11.18
N ALA A 394 11.85 10.83 -11.93
CA ALA A 394 10.78 11.45 -12.72
C ALA A 394 10.38 10.60 -13.92
N SER A 395 11.29 9.72 -14.38
CA SER A 395 11.08 8.86 -15.53
C SER A 395 10.35 7.56 -15.22
N LEU A 396 10.41 7.09 -13.98
CA LEU A 396 9.79 5.83 -13.58
C LEU A 396 8.31 6.05 -13.24
N LYS A 397 7.43 5.34 -13.94
CA LYS A 397 5.98 5.40 -13.76
C LYS A 397 5.38 4.00 -13.83
N LEU A 398 5.39 3.29 -12.70
CA LEU A 398 4.83 1.94 -12.66
C LEU A 398 3.30 1.98 -12.79
N PRO A 399 2.71 1.19 -13.70
CA PRO A 399 1.26 1.04 -13.77
C PRO A 399 0.67 0.49 -12.47
N PRO A 400 -0.58 0.87 -12.11
CA PRO A 400 -1.20 0.46 -10.85
C PRO A 400 -1.27 -1.06 -10.64
N ASN A 401 -1.49 -1.83 -11.71
CA ASN A 401 -1.54 -3.30 -11.65
C ASN A 401 -0.20 -3.89 -11.22
N PHE A 402 0.92 -3.29 -11.63
CA PHE A 402 2.27 -3.74 -11.26
C PHE A 402 2.61 -3.40 -9.80
N LEU A 403 2.08 -2.31 -9.26
CA LEU A 403 2.20 -2.01 -7.83
C LEU A 403 1.44 -3.05 -6.99
N SER A 404 0.27 -3.49 -7.47
CA SER A 404 -0.49 -4.57 -6.82
C SER A 404 0.24 -5.91 -6.90
N LEU A 405 0.82 -6.27 -8.05
CA LEU A 405 1.65 -7.46 -8.20
C LEU A 405 2.87 -7.44 -7.28
N HIS A 406 3.55 -6.29 -7.15
CA HIS A 406 4.65 -6.14 -6.21
C HIS A 406 4.23 -6.44 -4.77
N ARG A 407 3.08 -5.90 -4.33
CA ARG A 407 2.52 -6.20 -3.00
C ARG A 407 2.22 -7.70 -2.82
N VAL A 408 1.61 -8.32 -3.82
CA VAL A 408 1.35 -9.77 -3.82
C VAL A 408 2.64 -10.55 -3.63
N LEU A 409 3.68 -10.22 -4.39
CA LEU A 409 4.98 -10.88 -4.31
C LEU A 409 5.64 -10.71 -2.93
N ALA A 410 5.57 -9.52 -2.35
CA ALA A 410 6.09 -9.26 -1.01
C ALA A 410 5.38 -10.09 0.06
N LEU A 411 4.05 -10.21 -0.01
CA LEU A 411 3.26 -11.04 0.91
C LEU A 411 3.53 -12.53 0.70
N LEU A 412 3.66 -13.00 -0.55
CA LEU A 412 4.02 -14.37 -0.85
C LEU A 412 5.41 -14.71 -0.27
N LEU A 413 6.41 -13.86 -0.49
CA LEU A 413 7.74 -14.04 0.10
C LEU A 413 7.68 -14.13 1.63
N GLY A 414 6.85 -13.31 2.28
CA GLY A 414 6.60 -13.40 3.72
C GLY A 414 6.05 -14.76 4.12
N ASN A 415 5.03 -15.27 3.41
CA ASN A 415 4.42 -16.57 3.66
C ASN A 415 5.43 -17.73 3.45
N PHE A 416 6.24 -17.64 2.38
CA PHE A 416 7.28 -18.64 2.10
C PHE A 416 8.37 -18.64 3.16
N SER A 417 8.89 -17.47 3.54
CA SER A 417 9.90 -17.35 4.60
C SER A 417 9.41 -17.83 5.97
N TYR A 418 8.10 -17.75 6.21
CA TYR A 418 7.48 -18.19 7.44
C TYR A 418 7.34 -19.73 7.48
N LEU A 419 6.80 -20.34 6.42
CA LEU A 419 6.51 -21.78 6.36
C LEU A 419 7.71 -22.66 5.96
N ASP A 420 8.61 -22.17 5.10
CA ASP A 420 9.84 -22.87 4.69
C ASP A 420 11.01 -21.90 4.53
N PRO A 421 11.68 -21.54 5.63
CA PRO A 421 12.83 -20.63 5.58
C PRO A 421 14.08 -21.27 4.95
N THR A 422 14.04 -22.55 4.60
CA THR A 422 15.20 -23.29 4.06
C THR A 422 15.25 -23.30 2.54
N ARG A 423 14.13 -23.02 1.86
CA ARG A 423 14.02 -23.01 0.40
C ARG A 423 13.51 -21.68 -0.12
N SER A 424 13.95 -21.33 -1.29
CA SER A 424 13.46 -20.13 -1.97
C SER A 424 12.07 -20.37 -2.59
N MET A 425 11.28 -19.30 -2.70
CA MET A 425 10.01 -19.33 -3.44
C MET A 425 10.20 -19.77 -4.89
N ILE A 426 11.37 -19.53 -5.45
CA ILE A 426 11.77 -19.88 -6.82
C ILE A 426 11.77 -21.39 -7.04
N GLU A 427 12.35 -22.14 -6.10
CA GLU A 427 12.34 -23.59 -6.18
C GLU A 427 10.91 -24.15 -6.28
N TYR A 428 9.97 -23.50 -5.60
CA TYR A 428 8.56 -23.85 -5.65
C TYR A 428 7.88 -23.40 -6.94
N ALA A 429 8.32 -22.29 -7.52
CA ALA A 429 7.75 -21.73 -8.76
C ALA A 429 8.23 -22.45 -10.04
N GLU A 430 9.40 -23.09 -10.03
CA GLU A 430 10.05 -23.69 -11.21
C GLU A 430 9.11 -24.58 -12.02
N LYS A 431 8.50 -25.55 -11.36
CA LYS A 431 7.63 -26.52 -12.03
C LYS A 431 6.33 -25.91 -12.55
N PRO A 432 5.53 -25.19 -11.75
CA PRO A 432 4.31 -24.54 -12.24
C PRO A 432 4.59 -23.53 -13.35
N PHE A 433 5.65 -22.74 -13.22
CA PHE A 433 6.00 -21.73 -14.21
C PHE A 433 6.37 -22.36 -15.57
N SER A 434 7.19 -23.43 -15.55
CA SER A 434 7.56 -24.14 -16.77
C SER A 434 6.36 -24.81 -17.45
N GLN A 435 5.38 -25.27 -16.69
CA GLN A 435 4.19 -25.93 -17.22
C GLN A 435 3.14 -24.97 -17.76
N ILE A 436 2.94 -23.84 -17.09
CA ILE A 436 1.86 -22.88 -17.39
C ILE A 436 2.33 -21.82 -18.39
N VAL A 437 3.47 -21.18 -18.12
CA VAL A 437 3.92 -20.01 -18.88
C VAL A 437 4.70 -20.44 -20.14
N LEU A 438 5.52 -21.46 -20.04
CA LEU A 438 6.55 -21.71 -21.05
C LEU A 438 6.35 -22.92 -21.95
N LYS A 439 5.31 -23.71 -21.75
CA LYS A 439 4.88 -24.86 -22.59
C LYS A 439 5.99 -25.57 -23.41
N GLY A 440 7.26 -25.64 -22.91
CA GLY A 440 8.35 -26.24 -23.68
C GLY A 440 9.66 -26.56 -22.94
N SER A 441 10.39 -27.56 -23.45
CA SER A 441 11.55 -28.22 -22.83
C SER A 441 12.86 -27.42 -22.78
N SER A 442 13.02 -26.39 -23.62
CA SER A 442 14.27 -25.60 -23.70
C SER A 442 14.48 -24.68 -22.48
N PHE A 443 13.42 -24.40 -21.78
CA PHE A 443 13.43 -23.49 -20.64
C PHE A 443 13.91 -24.14 -19.34
N LYS A 444 13.74 -25.45 -19.21
CA LYS A 444 14.12 -26.19 -18.02
C LYS A 444 15.62 -26.08 -17.67
N LYS A 445 16.44 -25.92 -18.70
CA LYS A 445 17.89 -25.74 -18.55
C LYS A 445 18.24 -24.30 -18.15
N LEU A 446 17.57 -23.33 -18.77
CA LEU A 446 17.76 -21.90 -18.45
C LEU A 446 17.31 -21.55 -17.03
N TRP A 447 16.18 -22.14 -16.59
CA TRP A 447 15.66 -21.92 -15.26
C TRP A 447 16.61 -22.45 -14.17
N ARG A 448 17.21 -23.59 -14.37
CA ARG A 448 18.13 -24.18 -13.39
C ARG A 448 19.41 -23.37 -13.20
N ASP A 449 19.93 -22.82 -14.28
CA ASP A 449 21.25 -22.18 -14.29
C ASP A 449 21.17 -20.66 -13.95
N GLU A 450 20.05 -20.00 -14.23
CA GLU A 450 19.91 -18.54 -14.14
C GLU A 450 18.64 -18.04 -13.42
N GLY A 451 17.64 -18.89 -13.19
CA GLY A 451 16.33 -18.50 -12.68
C GLY A 451 16.32 -18.14 -11.20
N GLU A 452 17.18 -18.78 -10.41
CA GLU A 452 17.31 -18.52 -8.97
C GLU A 452 17.91 -17.13 -8.71
N GLU A 453 18.93 -16.75 -9.45
CA GLU A 453 19.53 -15.43 -9.42
C GLU A 453 18.54 -14.34 -9.82
N PHE A 454 17.69 -14.61 -10.80
CA PHE A 454 16.83 -13.60 -11.40
C PHE A 454 15.56 -13.25 -10.57
N LEU A 455 14.80 -14.21 -10.11
CA LEU A 455 13.57 -13.89 -9.34
C LEU A 455 13.92 -13.21 -8.01
N THR A 456 15.01 -13.59 -7.39
CA THR A 456 15.51 -12.88 -6.23
C THR A 456 15.85 -11.44 -6.58
N SER A 457 16.34 -11.18 -7.81
CA SER A 457 16.64 -9.83 -8.30
C SER A 457 15.41 -8.99 -8.58
N LEU A 458 14.34 -9.55 -9.08
CA LEU A 458 13.08 -8.84 -9.33
C LEU A 458 12.42 -8.32 -8.03
N PHE A 459 12.60 -9.05 -6.93
CA PHE A 459 11.95 -8.73 -5.66
C PHE A 459 12.65 -7.66 -4.83
N SER A 460 13.95 -7.44 -5.05
CA SER A 460 14.69 -6.42 -4.33
C SER A 460 14.76 -5.07 -5.07
N LEU A 461 14.50 -5.04 -6.40
CA LEU A 461 14.49 -3.80 -7.19
C LEU A 461 13.65 -2.67 -6.56
N PRO A 462 12.41 -2.91 -6.09
CA PRO A 462 11.63 -1.87 -5.42
C PRO A 462 12.19 -1.45 -4.06
N LYS A 463 12.84 -2.35 -3.34
CA LYS A 463 13.47 -2.03 -2.05
C LYS A 463 14.73 -1.17 -2.25
N GLU A 464 15.54 -1.47 -3.24
CA GLU A 464 16.73 -0.68 -3.59
C GLU A 464 16.37 0.71 -4.12
N LEU A 465 15.35 0.79 -4.96
CA LEU A 465 14.80 2.07 -5.44
C LEU A 465 14.26 2.89 -4.25
N ASN A 466 13.63 2.24 -3.30
CA ASN A 466 13.10 2.84 -2.09
C ASN A 466 14.21 3.30 -1.13
N ASP A 467 15.22 2.48 -0.90
CA ASP A 467 16.39 2.83 -0.07
C ASP A 467 17.18 3.98 -0.70
N PHE A 468 17.23 4.02 -2.03
CA PHE A 468 17.84 5.09 -2.78
C PHE A 468 17.01 6.39 -2.69
N LEU A 469 15.68 6.33 -2.84
CA LEU A 469 14.75 7.44 -2.64
C LEU A 469 14.80 7.98 -1.20
N TYR A 470 14.92 7.09 -0.25
CA TYR A 470 15.02 7.40 1.16
C TYR A 470 16.30 8.20 1.50
N LYS A 471 17.44 7.78 0.96
CA LYS A 471 18.73 8.49 1.14
C LYS A 471 18.73 9.85 0.46
N TRP A 472 18.01 9.99 -0.66
CA TRP A 472 17.78 11.29 -1.30
C TRP A 472 16.96 12.24 -0.42
N ASN A 473 15.87 11.75 0.16
CA ASN A 473 15.03 12.53 1.07
C ASN A 473 15.77 12.92 2.36
N ARG A 474 16.79 12.18 2.75
CA ARG A 474 17.67 12.51 3.89
C ARG A 474 18.63 13.67 3.60
N GLY A 475 18.72 14.14 2.37
CA GLY A 475 19.66 15.21 2.01
C GLY A 475 21.13 14.78 2.09
N GLU A 476 21.41 13.48 2.00
CA GLU A 476 22.78 12.94 1.91
C GLU A 476 23.44 13.32 0.58
N PHE A 477 22.67 13.92 -0.33
CA PHE A 477 23.10 14.39 -1.63
C PHE A 477 22.85 15.89 -1.77
N GLN A 478 23.90 16.70 -1.82
CA GLN A 478 23.77 18.15 -2.00
C GLN A 478 23.78 18.52 -3.49
N PRO A 479 22.72 19.17 -4.02
CA PRO A 479 22.83 19.96 -5.24
C PRO A 479 23.46 21.33 -4.96
N LYS A 480 24.11 21.91 -5.96
CA LYS A 480 24.78 23.22 -5.90
C LYS A 480 23.86 24.34 -5.39
N GLN A 481 24.44 25.24 -4.63
CA GLN A 481 23.86 26.17 -3.66
C GLN A 481 22.87 27.24 -4.16
N ASP A 482 22.74 27.50 -5.45
CA ASP A 482 22.11 28.73 -5.94
C ASP A 482 20.58 28.73 -6.08
N HIS A 483 19.93 27.56 -6.20
CA HIS A 483 18.45 27.46 -6.28
C HIS A 483 17.76 27.35 -4.91
N LYS A 484 18.48 27.05 -3.87
CA LYS A 484 17.92 26.74 -2.54
C LYS A 484 17.33 27.97 -1.83
N TRP A 485 17.87 29.13 -2.09
CA TRP A 485 17.45 30.37 -1.42
C TRP A 485 16.12 30.90 -1.98
N ALA A 486 15.93 30.84 -3.30
CA ALA A 486 14.68 31.25 -3.94
C ALA A 486 13.50 30.33 -3.53
N GLU A 487 13.74 29.02 -3.41
CA GLU A 487 12.74 28.04 -2.97
C GLU A 487 12.36 28.23 -1.50
N LEU A 488 13.32 28.56 -0.64
CA LEU A 488 13.07 28.86 0.78
C LEU A 488 12.22 30.13 0.94
N LYS A 489 12.47 31.16 0.13
CA LYS A 489 11.70 32.41 0.18
C LYS A 489 10.27 32.23 -0.35
N LEU A 490 10.10 31.47 -1.41
CA LEU A 490 8.77 31.14 -1.93
C LEU A 490 7.93 30.38 -0.90
N ARG A 491 8.54 29.42 -0.19
CA ARG A 491 7.88 28.70 0.91
C ARG A 491 7.53 29.59 2.10
N GLU A 492 8.35 30.57 2.44
CA GLU A 492 8.02 31.56 3.48
C GLU A 492 6.79 32.41 3.08
N ILE A 493 6.76 32.89 1.84
CA ILE A 493 5.65 33.66 1.28
C ILE A 493 4.34 32.89 1.36
N LEU A 494 4.36 31.62 0.92
CA LEU A 494 3.17 30.75 0.95
C LEU A 494 2.71 30.44 2.38
N THR A 495 3.65 30.18 3.31
CA THR A 495 3.32 29.87 4.70
C THR A 495 2.62 31.03 5.39
N PHE A 496 3.12 32.26 5.22
CA PHE A 496 2.50 33.45 5.83
C PHE A 496 1.15 33.80 5.19
N GLY A 497 1.00 33.55 3.88
CA GLY A 497 -0.28 33.72 3.18
C GLY A 497 -1.37 32.79 3.72
N ILE A 498 -1.05 31.52 3.92
CA ILE A 498 -1.99 30.52 4.46
C ILE A 498 -2.37 30.84 5.91
N LEU A 499 -1.38 31.14 6.76
CA LEU A 499 -1.62 31.49 8.14
C LEU A 499 -2.50 32.76 8.26
N GLY A 500 -2.25 33.76 7.44
CA GLY A 500 -3.07 34.97 7.38
C GLY A 500 -4.52 34.67 7.03
N THR A 501 -4.74 33.83 6.00
CA THR A 501 -6.08 33.45 5.56
C THR A 501 -6.81 32.58 6.60
N LEU A 502 -6.10 31.64 7.22
CA LEU A 502 -6.66 30.82 8.29
C LEU A 502 -7.07 31.65 9.50
N PHE A 503 -6.21 32.56 9.97
CA PHE A 503 -6.54 33.43 11.09
C PHE A 503 -7.69 34.39 10.77
N PHE A 504 -7.76 34.88 9.53
CA PHE A 504 -8.89 35.70 9.07
C PHE A 504 -10.20 34.92 9.08
N TYR A 505 -10.19 33.65 8.59
CA TYR A 505 -11.35 32.77 8.60
C TYR A 505 -11.81 32.44 10.02
N PHE A 506 -10.89 32.13 10.93
CA PHE A 506 -11.23 31.91 12.33
C PHE A 506 -11.76 33.20 13.00
N GLY A 507 -11.19 34.36 12.68
CA GLY A 507 -11.69 35.63 13.14
C GLY A 507 -13.16 35.87 12.74
N MET A 508 -13.50 35.62 11.46
CA MET A 508 -14.89 35.69 10.98
C MET A 508 -15.80 34.68 11.69
N HIS A 509 -15.37 33.42 11.83
CA HIS A 509 -16.17 32.37 12.47
C HIS A 509 -16.48 32.67 13.93
N TYR A 510 -15.54 33.24 14.69
CA TYR A 510 -15.77 33.63 16.07
C TYR A 510 -16.58 34.92 16.18
N ALA A 511 -16.46 35.84 15.24
CA ALA A 511 -17.28 37.04 15.18
C ALA A 511 -18.77 36.72 14.97
N GLU A 512 -19.10 35.76 14.11
CA GLU A 512 -20.47 35.27 13.88
C GLU A 512 -21.10 34.62 15.13
N LYS A 513 -20.28 34.11 16.06
CA LYS A 513 -20.74 33.46 17.32
C LYS A 513 -20.82 34.41 18.52
N LEU A 514 -20.79 35.72 18.31
CA LEU A 514 -20.82 36.74 19.38
C LEU A 514 -19.66 36.71 20.40
N TRP A 515 -18.56 36.01 20.05
CA TRP A 515 -17.36 35.99 20.88
C TRP A 515 -16.36 37.04 20.40
N LYS A 516 -16.48 38.26 20.88
CA LYS A 516 -15.69 39.42 20.35
C LYS A 516 -14.19 39.36 20.69
N GLU A 517 -13.81 38.92 21.88
CA GLU A 517 -12.40 38.94 22.29
C GLU A 517 -11.50 37.94 21.51
N PRO A 518 -11.85 36.65 21.33
CA PRO A 518 -11.06 35.77 20.50
C PRO A 518 -10.99 36.19 19.03
N SER A 519 -12.05 36.79 18.48
CA SER A 519 -12.05 37.24 17.08
C SER A 519 -11.04 38.36 16.81
N ILE A 520 -10.89 39.29 17.75
CA ILE A 520 -9.90 40.38 17.68
C ILE A 520 -8.48 39.81 17.64
N ILE A 521 -8.17 38.81 18.47
CA ILE A 521 -6.86 38.17 18.49
C ILE A 521 -6.56 37.51 17.14
N PHE A 522 -7.54 36.81 16.54
CA PHE A 522 -7.37 36.21 15.22
C PHE A 522 -7.17 37.21 14.11
N TYR A 523 -7.85 38.38 14.14
CA TYR A 523 -7.63 39.45 13.19
C TYR A 523 -6.25 40.09 13.34
N ILE A 524 -5.75 40.27 14.56
CA ILE A 524 -4.39 40.77 14.81
C ILE A 524 -3.35 39.75 14.27
N LEU A 525 -3.52 38.45 14.52
CA LEU A 525 -2.64 37.41 14.02
C LEU A 525 -2.68 37.32 12.50
N SER A 526 -3.86 37.49 11.90
CA SER A 526 -4.01 37.62 10.45
C SER A 526 -3.21 38.80 9.89
N GLY A 527 -3.37 39.98 10.49
CA GLY A 527 -2.65 41.21 10.09
C GLY A 527 -1.14 41.04 10.18
N LEU A 528 -0.63 40.44 11.25
CA LEU A 528 0.80 40.13 11.42
C LEU A 528 1.31 39.14 10.38
N SER A 529 0.51 38.12 10.05
CA SER A 529 0.84 37.14 9.02
C SER A 529 0.91 37.75 7.63
N PHE A 530 -0.06 38.60 7.28
CA PHE A 530 -0.05 39.33 6.00
C PHE A 530 1.09 40.38 5.93
N TRP A 531 1.43 41.04 7.03
CA TRP A 531 2.59 41.92 7.10
C TRP A 531 3.90 41.18 6.89
N SER A 532 4.06 40.00 7.49
CA SER A 532 5.21 39.13 7.27
C SER A 532 5.28 38.62 5.82
N LEU A 533 4.13 38.31 5.23
CA LEU A 533 4.00 37.98 3.81
C LEU A 533 4.50 39.08 2.91
N ALA A 534 4.03 40.35 3.14
CA ALA A 534 4.43 41.50 2.38
C ALA A 534 5.94 41.77 2.48
N LYS A 535 6.51 41.67 3.69
CA LYS A 535 7.94 41.83 3.93
C LYS A 535 8.77 40.77 3.20
N SER A 536 8.33 39.50 3.22
CA SER A 536 9.00 38.40 2.51
C SER A 536 8.89 38.56 1.00
N SER A 537 7.75 39.00 0.49
CA SER A 537 7.55 39.26 -0.95
C SER A 537 8.42 40.42 -1.44
N LEU A 538 8.50 41.53 -0.69
CA LEU A 538 9.37 42.66 -1.02
C LEU A 538 10.86 42.30 -1.00
N SER A 539 11.29 41.43 -0.09
CA SER A 539 12.66 40.92 -0.08
C SER A 539 12.98 40.01 -1.25
N PHE A 540 11.99 39.29 -1.77
CA PHE A 540 12.11 38.45 -2.97
C PHE A 540 12.24 39.31 -4.25
N TRP A 541 11.46 40.41 -4.35
CA TRP A 541 11.49 41.33 -5.49
C TRP A 541 12.76 42.20 -5.60
N LYS A 542 13.42 42.48 -4.48
CA LYS A 542 14.69 43.24 -4.47
C LYS A 542 15.89 42.46 -4.96
N LEU A 543 15.71 41.17 -5.27
CA LEU A 543 16.76 40.25 -5.71
C LEU A 543 16.60 39.78 -7.17
N LYS A 544 15.58 40.26 -7.86
CA LYS A 544 15.47 40.25 -9.32
C LYS A 544 16.09 41.53 -9.90
#